data_dd245b9fb59c00a28cee7b2507032e23
#
_entry.id   dd245b9fb59c00a28cee7b2507032e23
#
_cell.length_a   1.000
_cell.length_b   1.000
_cell.length_c   1.000
_cell.angle_alpha   90.00
_cell.angle_beta   90.00
_cell.angle_gamma   90.00
#
_symmetry.space_group_name_H-M   'P 1'
#
loop_
_entity.id
_entity.type
_entity.pdbx_description
1 polymer ?
#
loop_
_entity_poly.entity_id
_entity_poly.type
_entity_poly.pdbx_seq_one_letter_code
_entity_poly.pdbx_strand_id
1 'polypeptide(L)'
;MARVHNFSAGPAALPTSVLAEIADEMMDYRGCGMSVLEMSHRSSMYQQIIDDAEATLRRLLNIPDNYHVLFLQGGATLQFAGIPMNLMRRGRAGYVVTGNFANKAYKEAAKYGETVLLASSEDTNFDRIPDMADINARIAAEAAGDGLDYVYICQNNTIFGTMFHELPDCGDVPLVADVSSCFLSQPLDVERYGLIYAGAQKNAGAAGVTVVIVRDDLITDGPAFAQTPQYLDLKTQAAKGSMLNTPNTFGIYVCGKVFRWAEQTGGLAAMAEHNWAKANLLYDLLENSKLFHGTAQTDSRSIANVTFRTGDAELDAAFVAGAAEHQIQNVKGHRLVGGMRASVYNAVTMEDVQVLASYMKDFEAQHSLSPRSN
;
A
#
# COMPACT_ATOMS: atom_id res chain seq x y z
N MET A 1 -17.72 15.38 19.00
CA MET A 1 -16.42 16.01 18.70
C MET A 1 -16.20 15.93 17.20
N ALA A 2 -15.70 17.00 16.56
CA ALA A 2 -15.27 16.92 15.17
C ALA A 2 -14.08 15.96 15.05
N ARG A 3 -14.01 15.19 13.96
CA ARG A 3 -12.84 14.34 13.67
C ARG A 3 -11.65 15.22 13.30
N VAL A 4 -10.46 14.76 13.68
CA VAL A 4 -9.22 15.39 13.23
C VAL A 4 -8.95 15.07 11.75
N HIS A 5 -8.22 15.94 11.06
CA HIS A 5 -7.71 15.71 9.71
C HIS A 5 -6.50 14.78 9.77
N ASN A 6 -6.72 13.48 9.53
CA ASN A 6 -5.71 12.44 9.77
C ASN A 6 -4.99 12.04 8.48
N PHE A 7 -3.72 12.44 8.36
CA PHE A 7 -2.84 12.13 7.23
C PHE A 7 -1.86 10.98 7.51
N SER A 8 -2.23 10.07 8.42
CA SER A 8 -1.38 8.93 8.79
C SER A 8 -1.07 8.02 7.61
N ALA A 9 0.18 7.58 7.52
CA ALA A 9 0.62 6.66 6.48
C ALA A 9 0.25 5.18 6.73
N GLY A 10 -0.28 4.88 7.92
CA GLY A 10 -0.73 3.55 8.32
C GLY A 10 -0.32 3.20 9.76
N PRO A 11 -1.30 2.76 10.61
CA PRO A 11 -2.72 2.69 10.29
C PRO A 11 -3.29 4.05 9.88
N ALA A 12 -4.09 4.06 8.82
CA ALA A 12 -4.60 5.27 8.20
C ALA A 12 -6.06 5.57 8.56
N ALA A 13 -6.59 6.71 8.08
CA ALA A 13 -7.99 7.03 8.23
C ALA A 13 -8.88 5.96 7.57
N LEU A 14 -10.01 5.67 8.19
CA LEU A 14 -11.08 4.85 7.62
C LEU A 14 -12.29 5.74 7.28
N PRO A 15 -13.11 5.38 6.29
CA PRO A 15 -14.32 6.12 5.95
C PRO A 15 -15.25 6.24 7.17
N THR A 16 -15.76 7.45 7.42
CA THR A 16 -16.62 7.70 8.60
C THR A 16 -17.89 6.86 8.58
N SER A 17 -18.49 6.64 7.41
CA SER A 17 -19.64 5.78 7.22
C SER A 17 -19.35 4.32 7.60
N VAL A 18 -18.16 3.81 7.22
CA VAL A 18 -17.72 2.45 7.60
C VAL A 18 -17.54 2.34 9.12
N LEU A 19 -16.93 3.36 9.75
CA LEU A 19 -16.77 3.36 11.20
C LEU A 19 -18.12 3.41 11.94
N ALA A 20 -19.08 4.18 11.41
CA ALA A 20 -20.44 4.23 11.98
C ALA A 20 -21.13 2.86 11.86
N GLU A 21 -21.08 2.23 10.68
CA GLU A 21 -21.66 0.89 10.47
C GLU A 21 -21.02 -0.16 11.40
N ILE A 22 -19.68 -0.10 11.57
CA ILE A 22 -18.98 -0.99 12.51
C ILE A 22 -19.44 -0.74 13.97
N ALA A 23 -19.63 0.52 14.35
CA ALA A 23 -20.08 0.87 15.70
C ALA A 23 -21.51 0.36 15.98
N ASP A 24 -22.40 0.47 15.00
CA ASP A 24 -23.78 -0.02 15.10
C ASP A 24 -23.83 -1.56 15.20
N GLU A 25 -22.96 -2.28 14.51
CA GLU A 25 -22.88 -3.74 14.52
C GLU A 25 -21.95 -4.29 15.63
N MET A 26 -21.31 -3.43 16.43
CA MET A 26 -20.27 -3.85 17.38
C MET A 26 -20.76 -4.84 18.42
N MET A 27 -21.97 -4.67 18.95
CA MET A 27 -22.55 -5.55 19.97
C MET A 27 -23.42 -6.64 19.37
N ASP A 28 -23.99 -6.41 18.19
CA ASP A 28 -24.95 -7.31 17.57
C ASP A 28 -24.85 -7.25 16.05
N TYR A 29 -24.06 -8.15 15.48
CA TYR A 29 -23.91 -8.23 14.04
C TYR A 29 -25.21 -8.70 13.38
N ARG A 30 -25.91 -7.78 12.71
CA ARG A 30 -27.13 -8.06 11.92
C ARG A 30 -28.22 -8.82 12.71
N GLY A 31 -28.36 -8.58 13.99
CA GLY A 31 -29.41 -9.19 14.83
C GLY A 31 -29.09 -10.61 15.27
N CYS A 32 -27.85 -11.08 15.20
CA CYS A 32 -27.47 -12.42 15.61
C CYS A 32 -27.21 -12.58 17.11
N GLY A 33 -27.22 -11.47 17.86
CA GLY A 33 -27.01 -11.45 19.30
C GLY A 33 -25.55 -11.58 19.74
N MET A 34 -24.57 -11.42 18.81
CA MET A 34 -23.13 -11.43 19.13
C MET A 34 -22.33 -10.49 18.24
N SER A 35 -21.17 -10.08 18.73
CA SER A 35 -20.17 -9.32 17.98
C SER A 35 -19.40 -10.20 17.00
N VAL A 36 -18.91 -9.62 15.91
CA VAL A 36 -17.92 -10.29 15.03
C VAL A 36 -16.62 -10.63 15.79
N LEU A 37 -16.28 -9.86 16.85
CA LEU A 37 -15.10 -10.10 17.70
C LEU A 37 -15.13 -11.47 18.42
N GLU A 38 -16.31 -11.98 18.74
CA GLU A 38 -16.52 -13.24 19.47
C GLU A 38 -17.07 -14.36 18.58
N MET A 39 -17.27 -14.05 17.29
CA MET A 39 -17.86 -14.99 16.33
C MET A 39 -16.88 -16.08 15.93
N SER A 40 -17.30 -17.33 16.01
CA SER A 40 -16.47 -18.44 15.51
C SER A 40 -16.23 -18.32 14.01
N HIS A 41 -14.98 -18.35 13.59
CA HIS A 41 -14.60 -18.38 12.17
C HIS A 41 -15.09 -19.63 11.41
N ARG A 42 -15.60 -20.63 12.12
CA ARG A 42 -16.18 -21.87 11.54
C ARG A 42 -17.70 -21.80 11.42
N SER A 43 -18.31 -20.70 11.84
CA SER A 43 -19.76 -20.51 11.67
C SER A 43 -20.10 -20.15 10.23
N SER A 44 -21.29 -20.53 9.77
CA SER A 44 -21.80 -20.14 8.44
C SER A 44 -21.90 -18.62 8.29
N MET A 45 -22.14 -17.90 9.38
CA MET A 45 -22.24 -16.45 9.40
C MET A 45 -20.87 -15.80 9.13
N TYR A 46 -19.81 -16.32 9.75
CA TYR A 46 -18.47 -15.81 9.45
C TYR A 46 -18.01 -16.20 8.04
N GLN A 47 -18.39 -17.40 7.57
CA GLN A 47 -18.14 -17.80 6.19
C GLN A 47 -18.70 -16.76 5.20
N GLN A 48 -19.93 -16.28 5.44
CA GLN A 48 -20.52 -15.22 4.62
C GLN A 48 -19.74 -13.91 4.67
N ILE A 49 -19.17 -13.55 5.83
CA ILE A 49 -18.34 -12.33 5.96
C ILE A 49 -17.10 -12.39 5.07
N ILE A 50 -16.37 -13.50 5.12
CA ILE A 50 -15.15 -13.65 4.31
C ILE A 50 -15.46 -13.81 2.82
N ASP A 51 -16.51 -14.55 2.48
CA ASP A 51 -16.96 -14.75 1.09
C ASP A 51 -17.42 -13.42 0.47
N ASP A 52 -18.20 -12.63 1.21
CA ASP A 52 -18.64 -11.29 0.78
C ASP A 52 -17.43 -10.34 0.58
N ALA A 53 -16.44 -10.41 1.46
CA ALA A 53 -15.22 -9.60 1.33
C ALA A 53 -14.43 -9.99 0.08
N GLU A 54 -14.21 -11.29 -0.15
CA GLU A 54 -13.54 -11.78 -1.35
C GLU A 54 -14.31 -11.43 -2.62
N ALA A 55 -15.62 -11.72 -2.66
CA ALA A 55 -16.44 -11.44 -3.84
C ALA A 55 -16.46 -9.96 -4.21
N THR A 56 -16.52 -9.07 -3.21
CA THR A 56 -16.48 -7.62 -3.45
C THR A 56 -15.11 -7.18 -3.98
N LEU A 57 -14.03 -7.71 -3.42
CA LEU A 57 -12.67 -7.41 -3.90
C LEU A 57 -12.46 -7.91 -5.34
N ARG A 58 -12.97 -9.11 -5.66
CA ARG A 58 -12.92 -9.65 -7.03
C ARG A 58 -13.62 -8.74 -8.03
N ARG A 59 -14.80 -8.21 -7.69
CA ARG A 59 -15.51 -7.27 -8.56
C ARG A 59 -14.77 -5.94 -8.71
N LEU A 60 -14.25 -5.38 -7.60
CA LEU A 60 -13.52 -4.10 -7.63
C LEU A 60 -12.27 -4.13 -8.51
N LEU A 61 -11.54 -5.23 -8.50
CA LEU A 61 -10.28 -5.39 -9.21
C LEU A 61 -10.39 -6.23 -10.49
N ASN A 62 -11.60 -6.70 -10.84
CA ASN A 62 -11.82 -7.64 -11.95
C ASN A 62 -10.89 -8.85 -11.87
N ILE A 63 -10.77 -9.46 -10.69
CA ILE A 63 -9.83 -10.57 -10.44
C ILE A 63 -10.32 -11.81 -11.20
N PRO A 64 -9.51 -12.38 -12.13
CA PRO A 64 -9.87 -13.59 -12.86
C PRO A 64 -10.00 -14.81 -11.96
N ASP A 65 -10.74 -15.84 -12.43
CA ASP A 65 -10.98 -17.07 -11.67
C ASP A 65 -9.70 -17.91 -11.40
N ASN A 66 -8.67 -17.72 -12.23
CA ASN A 66 -7.37 -18.37 -12.05
C ASN A 66 -6.44 -17.67 -11.05
N TYR A 67 -7.00 -16.78 -10.21
CA TYR A 67 -6.31 -16.17 -9.09
C TYR A 67 -6.98 -16.53 -7.77
N HIS A 68 -6.18 -16.77 -6.74
CA HIS A 68 -6.65 -16.90 -5.37
C HIS A 68 -6.55 -15.57 -4.64
N VAL A 69 -7.58 -15.23 -3.87
CA VAL A 69 -7.58 -14.09 -2.94
C VAL A 69 -7.44 -14.63 -1.53
N LEU A 70 -6.40 -14.19 -0.84
CA LEU A 70 -6.07 -14.66 0.50
C LEU A 70 -6.05 -13.50 1.49
N PHE A 71 -6.59 -13.75 2.69
CA PHE A 71 -6.54 -12.82 3.82
C PHE A 71 -5.62 -13.40 4.89
N LEU A 72 -4.36 -12.99 4.86
CA LEU A 72 -3.31 -13.53 5.72
C LEU A 72 -2.99 -12.60 6.89
N GLN A 73 -2.17 -13.06 7.82
CA GLN A 73 -1.64 -12.29 8.93
C GLN A 73 -0.13 -12.03 8.71
N GLY A 74 0.50 -11.25 9.59
CA GLY A 74 1.94 -10.98 9.57
C GLY A 74 2.37 -9.71 8.82
N GLY A 75 1.42 -9.01 8.20
CA GLY A 75 1.69 -7.77 7.47
C GLY A 75 2.51 -7.99 6.20
N ALA A 76 2.77 -6.90 5.47
CA ALA A 76 3.64 -6.92 4.29
C ALA A 76 5.05 -7.46 4.60
N THR A 77 5.55 -7.26 5.82
CA THR A 77 6.87 -7.72 6.22
C THR A 77 7.02 -9.25 6.16
N LEU A 78 5.97 -10.00 6.51
CA LEU A 78 6.02 -11.45 6.42
C LEU A 78 6.05 -11.94 4.95
N GLN A 79 5.50 -11.16 4.02
CA GLN A 79 5.54 -11.48 2.60
C GLN A 79 6.96 -11.40 2.02
N PHE A 80 7.86 -10.60 2.60
CA PHE A 80 9.26 -10.56 2.18
C PHE A 80 9.95 -11.92 2.30
N ALA A 81 9.56 -12.73 3.29
CA ALA A 81 10.02 -14.10 3.47
C ALA A 81 9.09 -15.12 2.77
N GLY A 82 7.77 -14.94 2.89
CA GLY A 82 6.78 -15.88 2.34
C GLY A 82 6.86 -16.01 0.82
N ILE A 83 7.09 -14.90 0.10
CA ILE A 83 7.18 -14.92 -1.36
C ILE A 83 8.36 -15.77 -1.85
N PRO A 84 9.61 -15.53 -1.45
CA PRO A 84 10.71 -16.41 -1.88
C PRO A 84 10.52 -17.86 -1.44
N MET A 85 9.97 -18.13 -0.26
CA MET A 85 9.68 -19.50 0.20
C MET A 85 8.70 -20.24 -0.71
N ASN A 86 7.78 -19.55 -1.35
CA ASN A 86 6.81 -20.15 -2.26
C ASN A 86 7.26 -20.14 -3.72
N LEU A 87 7.92 -19.09 -4.19
CA LEU A 87 8.11 -18.83 -5.61
C LEU A 87 9.55 -19.03 -6.10
N MET A 88 10.58 -18.96 -5.24
CA MET A 88 12.00 -18.98 -5.65
C MET A 88 12.48 -20.42 -5.92
N ARG A 89 11.96 -21.08 -6.97
CA ARG A 89 12.17 -22.49 -7.29
C ARG A 89 13.53 -22.79 -7.90
N ARG A 90 14.03 -21.86 -8.75
CA ARG A 90 15.37 -21.93 -9.36
C ARG A 90 16.42 -21.29 -8.47
N GLY A 91 15.99 -20.67 -7.38
CA GLY A 91 16.84 -19.98 -6.43
C GLY A 91 17.29 -18.59 -6.88
N ARG A 92 16.56 -17.91 -7.80
CA ARG A 92 17.00 -16.63 -8.37
C ARG A 92 15.83 -15.71 -8.66
N ALA A 93 15.85 -14.45 -8.14
CA ALA A 93 14.79 -13.48 -8.35
C ALA A 93 15.32 -12.06 -8.56
N GLY A 94 14.63 -11.28 -9.42
CA GLY A 94 14.97 -9.92 -9.73
C GLY A 94 14.23 -8.88 -8.88
N TYR A 95 14.90 -7.80 -8.48
CA TYR A 95 14.34 -6.75 -7.64
C TYR A 95 14.61 -5.38 -8.21
N VAL A 96 13.58 -4.53 -8.29
CA VAL A 96 13.72 -3.09 -8.54
C VAL A 96 13.59 -2.38 -7.19
N VAL A 97 14.70 -1.77 -6.73
CA VAL A 97 14.79 -1.17 -5.40
C VAL A 97 14.60 0.35 -5.49
N THR A 98 13.34 0.77 -5.29
CA THR A 98 12.93 2.18 -5.36
C THR A 98 12.59 2.79 -4.01
N GLY A 99 12.93 2.10 -2.91
CA GLY A 99 12.67 2.58 -1.57
C GLY A 99 12.99 1.56 -0.48
N ASN A 100 12.76 1.98 0.76
CA ASN A 100 13.13 1.20 1.95
C ASN A 100 12.43 -0.17 2.02
N PHE A 101 11.15 -0.27 1.61
CA PHE A 101 10.43 -1.54 1.68
C PHE A 101 10.89 -2.51 0.60
N ALA A 102 11.15 -2.04 -0.63
CA ALA A 102 11.77 -2.84 -1.67
C ALA A 102 13.17 -3.32 -1.27
N ASN A 103 13.98 -2.47 -0.63
CA ASN A 103 15.30 -2.85 -0.12
C ASN A 103 15.22 -3.91 0.99
N LYS A 104 14.22 -3.82 1.88
CA LYS A 104 13.98 -4.86 2.90
C LYS A 104 13.57 -6.19 2.28
N ALA A 105 12.68 -6.17 1.28
CA ALA A 105 12.28 -7.37 0.56
C ALA A 105 13.48 -8.01 -0.17
N TYR A 106 14.29 -7.21 -0.87
CA TYR A 106 15.52 -7.63 -1.53
C TYR A 106 16.49 -8.34 -0.57
N LYS A 107 16.76 -7.70 0.59
CA LYS A 107 17.66 -8.27 1.61
C LYS A 107 17.10 -9.50 2.30
N GLU A 108 15.78 -9.58 2.51
CA GLU A 108 15.15 -10.76 3.10
C GLU A 108 15.21 -11.95 2.15
N ALA A 109 14.89 -11.72 0.86
CA ALA A 109 14.92 -12.77 -0.16
C ALA A 109 16.31 -13.35 -0.38
N ALA A 110 17.37 -12.57 -0.18
CA ALA A 110 18.76 -13.04 -0.26
C ALA A 110 19.11 -14.17 0.73
N LYS A 111 18.26 -14.43 1.73
CA LYS A 111 18.40 -15.57 2.63
C LYS A 111 17.95 -16.89 2.01
N TYR A 112 17.20 -16.83 0.92
CA TYR A 112 16.56 -17.97 0.27
C TYR A 112 17.19 -18.31 -1.09
N GLY A 113 17.91 -17.37 -1.72
CA GLY A 113 18.56 -17.56 -2.99
C GLY A 113 19.27 -16.31 -3.46
N GLU A 114 19.68 -16.31 -4.74
CA GLU A 114 20.29 -15.15 -5.37
C GLU A 114 19.24 -14.06 -5.62
N THR A 115 19.52 -12.85 -5.18
CA THR A 115 18.72 -11.67 -5.50
C THR A 115 19.50 -10.79 -6.49
N VAL A 116 18.92 -10.56 -7.67
CA VAL A 116 19.48 -9.71 -8.72
C VAL A 116 18.94 -8.29 -8.57
N LEU A 117 19.80 -7.32 -8.37
CA LEU A 117 19.42 -5.91 -8.41
C LEU A 117 19.24 -5.49 -9.89
N LEU A 118 17.98 -5.36 -10.31
CA LEU A 118 17.64 -4.98 -11.69
C LEU A 118 17.84 -3.48 -11.92
N ALA A 119 17.38 -2.66 -10.98
CA ALA A 119 17.57 -1.21 -10.94
C ALA A 119 17.38 -0.67 -9.52
N SER A 120 17.94 0.52 -9.27
CA SER A 120 17.74 1.24 -7.99
C SER A 120 17.80 2.75 -8.25
N SER A 121 17.06 3.51 -7.44
CA SER A 121 17.17 4.98 -7.34
C SER A 121 17.79 5.43 -6.00
N GLU A 122 18.56 4.57 -5.35
CA GLU A 122 19.23 4.88 -4.08
C GLU A 122 20.24 6.05 -4.23
N ASP A 123 20.85 6.19 -5.41
CA ASP A 123 21.76 7.27 -5.79
C ASP A 123 21.17 8.68 -5.61
N THR A 124 19.84 8.80 -5.75
CA THR A 124 19.09 10.07 -5.57
C THR A 124 18.19 10.03 -4.36
N ASN A 125 18.47 9.17 -3.38
CA ASN A 125 17.65 8.99 -2.19
C ASN A 125 16.19 8.62 -2.52
N PHE A 126 16.00 7.79 -3.55
CA PHE A 126 14.70 7.26 -3.99
C PHE A 126 13.66 8.32 -4.37
N ASP A 127 14.09 9.45 -4.92
CA ASP A 127 13.21 10.53 -5.37
C ASP A 127 12.52 10.27 -6.71
N ARG A 128 12.88 9.18 -7.39
CA ARG A 128 12.34 8.78 -8.70
C ARG A 128 12.15 7.28 -8.84
N ILE A 129 11.41 6.89 -9.86
CA ILE A 129 11.44 5.55 -10.44
C ILE A 129 12.54 5.55 -11.50
N PRO A 130 13.44 4.56 -11.55
CA PRO A 130 14.43 4.43 -12.62
C PRO A 130 13.78 4.31 -14.00
N ASP A 131 14.53 4.63 -15.04
CA ASP A 131 14.03 4.55 -16.41
C ASP A 131 13.47 3.16 -16.75
N MET A 132 12.26 3.12 -17.31
CA MET A 132 11.55 1.88 -17.58
C MET A 132 12.20 1.07 -18.69
N ALA A 133 12.83 1.71 -19.68
CA ALA A 133 13.53 1.01 -20.74
C ALA A 133 14.77 0.28 -20.19
N ASP A 134 15.49 0.89 -19.26
CA ASP A 134 16.64 0.27 -18.58
C ASP A 134 16.21 -0.93 -17.72
N ILE A 135 15.10 -0.78 -16.97
CA ILE A 135 14.51 -1.87 -16.19
C ILE A 135 14.14 -3.04 -17.11
N ASN A 136 13.42 -2.78 -18.18
CA ASN A 136 12.94 -3.81 -19.11
C ASN A 136 14.11 -4.51 -19.82
N ALA A 137 15.12 -3.77 -20.26
CA ALA A 137 16.31 -4.33 -20.87
C ALA A 137 17.08 -5.24 -19.90
N ARG A 138 17.18 -4.85 -18.64
CA ARG A 138 17.84 -5.65 -17.61
C ARG A 138 17.05 -6.92 -17.29
N ILE A 139 15.70 -6.85 -17.16
CA ILE A 139 14.83 -8.02 -16.97
C ILE A 139 15.03 -9.00 -18.12
N ALA A 140 14.96 -8.53 -19.37
CA ALA A 140 15.10 -9.38 -20.56
C ALA A 140 16.46 -10.09 -20.60
N ALA A 141 17.55 -9.38 -20.27
CA ALA A 141 18.88 -9.95 -20.22
C ALA A 141 19.01 -11.06 -19.16
N GLU A 142 18.50 -10.82 -17.96
CA GLU A 142 18.54 -11.80 -16.86
C GLU A 142 17.63 -13.00 -17.13
N ALA A 143 16.46 -12.79 -17.75
CA ALA A 143 15.54 -13.86 -18.13
C ALA A 143 16.12 -14.75 -19.24
N ALA A 144 16.85 -14.18 -20.21
CA ALA A 144 17.51 -14.92 -21.29
C ALA A 144 18.78 -15.65 -20.83
N GLY A 145 19.41 -15.23 -19.73
CA GLY A 145 20.57 -15.87 -19.12
C GLY A 145 20.18 -17.02 -18.19
N ASP A 146 20.49 -16.87 -16.91
CA ASP A 146 20.22 -17.91 -15.88
C ASP A 146 18.73 -17.99 -15.48
N GLY A 147 17.89 -17.06 -15.98
CA GLY A 147 16.48 -16.98 -15.70
C GLY A 147 16.16 -16.31 -14.36
N LEU A 148 14.90 -15.96 -14.17
CA LEU A 148 14.35 -15.41 -12.93
C LEU A 148 13.09 -16.17 -12.54
N ASP A 149 12.91 -16.44 -11.27
CA ASP A 149 11.68 -17.02 -10.73
C ASP A 149 10.54 -16.00 -10.67
N TYR A 150 10.90 -14.73 -10.40
CA TYR A 150 9.99 -13.59 -10.43
C TYR A 150 10.77 -12.26 -10.47
N VAL A 151 10.07 -11.20 -10.84
CA VAL A 151 10.51 -9.80 -10.68
C VAL A 151 9.68 -9.16 -9.59
N TYR A 152 10.34 -8.43 -8.68
CA TYR A 152 9.69 -7.77 -7.56
C TYR A 152 9.76 -6.24 -7.66
N ILE A 153 8.63 -5.57 -7.39
CA ILE A 153 8.53 -4.12 -7.23
C ILE A 153 7.76 -3.75 -5.96
N CYS A 154 8.08 -2.61 -5.36
CA CYS A 154 7.19 -1.90 -4.45
C CYS A 154 6.54 -0.77 -5.26
N GLN A 155 5.28 -0.96 -5.67
CA GLN A 155 4.64 -0.11 -6.67
C GLN A 155 4.46 1.33 -6.21
N ASN A 156 4.25 1.55 -4.91
CA ASN A 156 4.18 2.89 -4.32
C ASN A 156 5.04 2.97 -3.05
N ASN A 157 5.97 3.90 -3.04
CA ASN A 157 6.94 4.09 -1.97
C ASN A 157 6.43 5.10 -0.94
N THR A 158 5.76 4.61 0.08
CA THR A 158 5.11 5.41 1.15
C THR A 158 6.02 6.43 1.83
N ILE A 159 7.33 6.14 1.94
CA ILE A 159 8.31 6.96 2.63
C ILE A 159 8.80 8.10 1.75
N PHE A 160 9.02 7.82 0.46
CA PHE A 160 9.67 8.73 -0.49
C PHE A 160 8.69 9.47 -1.40
N GLY A 161 7.43 9.02 -1.45
CA GLY A 161 6.38 9.66 -2.25
C GLY A 161 6.49 9.38 -3.74
N THR A 162 7.14 8.29 -4.12
CA THR A 162 7.29 7.85 -5.52
C THR A 162 6.42 6.64 -5.85
N MET A 163 6.01 6.49 -7.09
CA MET A 163 5.10 5.43 -7.55
C MET A 163 5.43 5.03 -8.99
N PHE A 164 5.33 3.74 -9.28
CA PHE A 164 5.31 3.24 -10.66
C PHE A 164 3.97 3.59 -11.31
N HIS A 165 3.99 4.38 -12.39
CA HIS A 165 2.83 4.69 -13.23
C HIS A 165 2.68 3.67 -14.35
N GLU A 166 3.79 3.08 -14.78
CA GLU A 166 3.85 1.98 -15.73
C GLU A 166 4.47 0.75 -15.05
N LEU A 167 4.04 -0.43 -15.47
CA LEU A 167 4.61 -1.68 -14.98
C LEU A 167 5.74 -2.13 -15.90
N PRO A 168 6.79 -2.74 -15.35
CA PRO A 168 7.83 -3.32 -16.16
C PRO A 168 7.31 -4.42 -17.07
N ASP A 169 7.91 -4.56 -18.25
CA ASP A 169 7.70 -5.70 -19.13
C ASP A 169 8.59 -6.86 -18.65
N CYS A 170 7.94 -7.83 -18.03
CA CYS A 170 8.62 -9.00 -17.49
C CYS A 170 8.60 -10.21 -18.44
N GLY A 171 7.98 -10.10 -19.63
CA GLY A 171 7.76 -11.25 -20.51
C GLY A 171 7.02 -12.37 -19.78
N ASP A 172 7.56 -13.58 -19.79
CA ASP A 172 7.00 -14.75 -19.09
C ASP A 172 7.37 -14.82 -17.59
N VAL A 173 8.22 -13.93 -17.10
CA VAL A 173 8.62 -13.90 -15.69
C VAL A 173 7.52 -13.29 -14.85
N PRO A 174 7.01 -13.97 -13.79
CA PRO A 174 5.96 -13.42 -12.95
C PRO A 174 6.36 -12.11 -12.29
N LEU A 175 5.51 -11.07 -12.39
CA LEU A 175 5.66 -9.83 -11.64
C LEU A 175 5.04 -9.98 -10.24
N VAL A 176 5.80 -9.68 -9.22
CA VAL A 176 5.38 -9.65 -7.81
C VAL A 176 5.39 -8.21 -7.31
N ALA A 177 4.30 -7.74 -6.74
CA ALA A 177 4.18 -6.35 -6.31
C ALA A 177 3.68 -6.17 -4.88
N ASP A 178 4.41 -5.34 -4.10
CA ASP A 178 3.87 -4.68 -2.91
C ASP A 178 3.07 -3.46 -3.34
N VAL A 179 1.74 -3.55 -3.22
CA VAL A 179 0.84 -2.45 -3.52
C VAL A 179 0.22 -1.83 -2.25
N SER A 180 0.77 -2.12 -1.07
CA SER A 180 0.15 -1.76 0.22
C SER A 180 -0.31 -0.30 0.30
N SER A 181 0.43 0.66 -0.24
CA SER A 181 0.09 2.07 -0.13
C SER A 181 -0.62 2.68 -1.35
N CYS A 182 -0.84 1.89 -2.40
CA CYS A 182 -1.68 2.27 -3.53
C CYS A 182 -2.82 1.28 -3.79
N PHE A 183 -2.98 0.26 -2.95
CA PHE A 183 -4.05 -0.72 -3.08
C PHE A 183 -5.42 -0.04 -3.01
N LEU A 184 -6.28 -0.31 -3.97
CA LEU A 184 -7.60 0.31 -4.13
C LEU A 184 -7.60 1.84 -4.37
N SER A 185 -6.44 2.45 -4.65
CA SER A 185 -6.38 3.88 -4.96
C SER A 185 -6.80 4.21 -6.40
N GLN A 186 -6.67 3.24 -7.29
CA GLN A 186 -6.96 3.34 -8.73
C GLN A 186 -7.19 1.94 -9.30
N PRO A 187 -7.71 1.81 -10.53
CA PRO A 187 -7.77 0.54 -11.24
C PRO A 187 -6.41 -0.13 -11.33
N LEU A 188 -6.41 -1.46 -11.25
CA LEU A 188 -5.22 -2.29 -11.32
C LEU A 188 -5.51 -3.46 -12.26
N ASP A 189 -4.66 -3.66 -13.27
CA ASP A 189 -4.74 -4.79 -14.18
C ASP A 189 -4.09 -6.02 -13.54
N VAL A 190 -4.91 -6.83 -12.87
CA VAL A 190 -4.45 -7.98 -12.09
C VAL A 190 -3.73 -9.02 -12.97
N GLU A 191 -4.09 -9.14 -14.25
CA GLU A 191 -3.49 -10.11 -15.16
C GLU A 191 -2.02 -9.85 -15.45
N ARG A 192 -1.56 -8.61 -15.27
CA ARG A 192 -0.15 -8.23 -15.40
C ARG A 192 0.75 -8.77 -14.27
N TYR A 193 0.17 -9.33 -13.20
CA TYR A 193 0.91 -9.78 -12.03
C TYR A 193 0.79 -11.28 -11.84
N GLY A 194 1.88 -11.89 -11.38
CA GLY A 194 1.83 -13.24 -10.82
C GLY A 194 1.36 -13.25 -9.37
N LEU A 195 1.76 -12.22 -8.59
CA LEU A 195 1.34 -12.06 -7.21
C LEU A 195 1.31 -10.58 -6.80
N ILE A 196 0.22 -10.20 -6.15
CA ILE A 196 0.03 -8.87 -5.55
C ILE A 196 -0.18 -9.06 -4.05
N TYR A 197 0.40 -8.20 -3.22
CA TYR A 197 0.03 -8.18 -1.82
C TYR A 197 -0.09 -6.75 -1.26
N ALA A 198 -0.92 -6.62 -0.22
CA ALA A 198 -1.19 -5.35 0.43
C ALA A 198 -1.44 -5.51 1.92
N GLY A 199 -0.73 -4.75 2.75
CA GLY A 199 -1.12 -4.55 4.15
C GLY A 199 -2.38 -3.69 4.23
N ALA A 200 -3.46 -4.22 4.81
CA ALA A 200 -4.78 -3.58 4.79
C ALA A 200 -4.83 -2.24 5.53
N GLN A 201 -3.99 -2.03 6.54
CA GLN A 201 -4.00 -0.86 7.42
C GLN A 201 -3.78 0.49 6.74
N LYS A 202 -3.45 0.52 5.46
CA LYS A 202 -3.24 1.78 4.73
C LYS A 202 -4.52 2.26 4.05
N ASN A 203 -5.07 1.45 3.15
CA ASN A 203 -6.19 1.88 2.31
C ASN A 203 -7.33 0.86 2.22
N ALA A 204 -7.17 -0.33 2.78
CA ALA A 204 -8.08 -1.45 2.57
C ALA A 204 -8.83 -1.89 3.85
N GLY A 205 -8.45 -1.40 5.04
CA GLY A 205 -9.08 -1.82 6.29
C GLY A 205 -8.22 -1.60 7.53
N ALA A 206 -8.39 -2.46 8.52
CA ALA A 206 -7.67 -2.40 9.78
C ALA A 206 -6.28 -3.08 9.70
N ALA A 207 -5.42 -2.76 10.66
CA ALA A 207 -4.15 -3.46 10.86
C ALA A 207 -4.37 -4.95 11.19
N GLY A 208 -3.44 -5.81 10.76
CA GLY A 208 -3.44 -7.24 11.07
C GLY A 208 -3.99 -8.13 9.95
N VAL A 209 -4.39 -7.56 8.82
CA VAL A 209 -4.74 -8.30 7.60
C VAL A 209 -3.74 -7.95 6.49
N THR A 210 -3.27 -8.96 5.79
CA THR A 210 -2.52 -8.83 4.54
C THR A 210 -3.32 -9.50 3.44
N VAL A 211 -3.77 -8.72 2.46
CA VAL A 211 -4.41 -9.27 1.26
C VAL A 211 -3.32 -9.78 0.33
N VAL A 212 -3.46 -11.01 -0.16
CA VAL A 212 -2.59 -11.59 -1.19
C VAL A 212 -3.48 -12.08 -2.34
N ILE A 213 -3.15 -11.65 -3.55
CA ILE A 213 -3.80 -12.10 -4.78
C ILE A 213 -2.72 -12.81 -5.59
N VAL A 214 -2.87 -14.11 -5.80
CA VAL A 214 -1.82 -14.94 -6.41
C VAL A 214 -2.41 -15.81 -7.52
N ARG A 215 -1.71 -15.87 -8.65
CA ARG A 215 -2.09 -16.70 -9.79
C ARG A 215 -1.91 -18.18 -9.47
N ASP A 216 -2.88 -18.99 -9.86
CA ASP A 216 -2.99 -20.41 -9.49
C ASP A 216 -1.75 -21.24 -9.91
N ASP A 217 -1.23 -21.02 -11.11
CA ASP A 217 -0.06 -21.72 -11.63
C ASP A 217 1.21 -21.57 -10.76
N LEU A 218 1.32 -20.45 -10.04
CA LEU A 218 2.49 -20.18 -9.19
C LEU A 218 2.51 -21.01 -7.89
N ILE A 219 1.34 -21.50 -7.46
CA ILE A 219 1.19 -22.23 -6.19
C ILE A 219 0.76 -23.68 -6.36
N THR A 220 0.42 -24.12 -7.60
CA THR A 220 -0.10 -25.48 -7.89
C THR A 220 0.83 -26.58 -7.36
N ASP A 221 2.14 -26.43 -7.47
CA ASP A 221 3.13 -27.42 -7.03
C ASP A 221 3.52 -27.30 -5.54
N GLY A 222 2.86 -26.38 -4.79
CA GLY A 222 3.20 -26.06 -3.41
C GLY A 222 4.42 -25.12 -3.31
N PRO A 223 5.02 -24.94 -2.12
CA PRO A 223 6.12 -24.01 -1.90
C PRO A 223 7.43 -24.45 -2.58
N ALA A 224 8.30 -23.48 -2.88
CA ALA A 224 9.63 -23.73 -3.46
C ALA A 224 10.57 -24.48 -2.50
N PHE A 225 10.41 -24.25 -1.18
CA PHE A 225 11.24 -24.88 -0.15
C PHE A 225 10.43 -25.88 0.67
N ALA A 226 10.92 -27.10 0.82
CA ALA A 226 10.28 -28.15 1.62
C ALA A 226 10.16 -27.78 3.12
N GLN A 227 10.99 -26.87 3.60
CA GLN A 227 10.98 -26.38 4.99
C GLN A 227 10.01 -25.21 5.20
N THR A 228 9.28 -24.78 4.17
CA THR A 228 8.31 -23.69 4.30
C THR A 228 7.28 -24.07 5.37
N PRO A 229 7.11 -23.25 6.42
CA PRO A 229 6.08 -23.51 7.41
C PRO A 229 4.69 -23.57 6.76
N GLN A 230 3.86 -24.51 7.22
CA GLN A 230 2.52 -24.73 6.65
C GLN A 230 1.68 -23.44 6.59
N TYR A 231 1.86 -22.54 7.57
CA TYR A 231 1.17 -21.25 7.59
C TYR A 231 1.57 -20.32 6.43
N LEU A 232 2.81 -20.43 5.94
CA LEU A 232 3.35 -19.62 4.83
C LEU A 232 3.16 -20.30 3.47
N ASP A 233 2.71 -21.55 3.43
CA ASP A 233 2.40 -22.26 2.20
C ASP A 233 1.11 -21.70 1.57
N LEU A 234 1.27 -20.95 0.47
CA LEU A 234 0.16 -20.28 -0.21
C LEU A 234 -0.84 -21.27 -0.81
N LYS A 235 -0.39 -22.47 -1.26
CA LYS A 235 -1.28 -23.54 -1.72
C LYS A 235 -2.19 -24.01 -0.60
N THR A 236 -1.61 -24.26 0.58
CA THR A 236 -2.38 -24.66 1.77
C THR A 236 -3.35 -23.58 2.20
N GLN A 237 -2.95 -22.29 2.20
CA GLN A 237 -3.83 -21.18 2.51
C GLN A 237 -4.99 -21.08 1.51
N ALA A 238 -4.73 -21.22 0.21
CA ALA A 238 -5.74 -21.22 -0.84
C ALA A 238 -6.74 -22.39 -0.64
N ALA A 239 -6.26 -23.59 -0.42
CA ALA A 239 -7.10 -24.77 -0.19
C ALA A 239 -7.96 -24.67 1.10
N LYS A 240 -7.59 -23.79 2.03
CA LYS A 240 -8.32 -23.53 3.28
C LYS A 240 -9.13 -22.22 3.27
N GLY A 241 -9.20 -21.50 2.14
CA GLY A 241 -9.89 -20.22 2.06
C GLY A 241 -9.40 -19.21 3.10
N SER A 242 -8.08 -19.12 3.30
CA SER A 242 -7.42 -18.30 4.33
C SER A 242 -7.71 -18.69 5.79
N MET A 243 -8.39 -19.79 6.03
CA MET A 243 -8.79 -20.26 7.36
C MET A 243 -8.08 -21.58 7.76
N LEU A 244 -6.77 -21.66 7.49
CA LEU A 244 -5.96 -22.76 8.01
C LEU A 244 -6.01 -22.82 9.55
N ASN A 245 -5.96 -21.67 10.20
CA ASN A 245 -6.22 -21.44 11.61
C ASN A 245 -7.25 -20.30 11.76
N THR A 246 -7.52 -19.85 12.97
CA THR A 246 -8.40 -18.67 13.20
C THR A 246 -7.76 -17.44 12.55
N PRO A 247 -8.40 -16.84 11.53
CA PRO A 247 -7.88 -15.64 10.88
C PRO A 247 -8.14 -14.40 11.75
N ASN A 248 -7.67 -13.23 11.31
CA ASN A 248 -8.08 -11.97 11.90
C ASN A 248 -9.54 -11.66 11.50
N THR A 249 -10.49 -12.26 12.21
CA THR A 249 -11.93 -12.24 11.89
C THR A 249 -12.47 -10.82 11.76
N PHE A 250 -12.19 -9.99 12.75
CA PHE A 250 -12.65 -8.60 12.77
C PHE A 250 -11.96 -7.74 11.72
N GLY A 251 -10.66 -7.96 11.49
CA GLY A 251 -9.91 -7.25 10.45
C GLY A 251 -10.45 -7.54 9.05
N ILE A 252 -10.81 -8.79 8.75
CA ILE A 252 -11.40 -9.18 7.46
C ILE A 252 -12.80 -8.59 7.30
N TYR A 253 -13.62 -8.59 8.37
CA TYR A 253 -14.92 -7.90 8.39
C TYR A 253 -14.76 -6.40 8.04
N VAL A 254 -13.79 -5.71 8.66
CA VAL A 254 -13.50 -4.30 8.36
C VAL A 254 -13.08 -4.13 6.89
N CYS A 255 -12.21 -5.01 6.37
CA CYS A 255 -11.83 -4.99 4.95
C CYS A 255 -13.06 -5.09 4.04
N GLY A 256 -13.95 -6.05 4.28
CA GLY A 256 -15.18 -6.22 3.50
C GLY A 256 -16.09 -4.98 3.51
N LYS A 257 -16.17 -4.27 4.66
CA LYS A 257 -16.89 -2.99 4.75
C LYS A 257 -16.23 -1.90 3.90
N VAL A 258 -14.90 -1.79 3.94
CA VAL A 258 -14.15 -0.81 3.15
C VAL A 258 -14.26 -1.13 1.65
N PHE A 259 -14.18 -2.38 1.25
CA PHE A 259 -14.33 -2.79 -0.16
C PHE A 259 -15.73 -2.41 -0.69
N ARG A 260 -16.78 -2.71 0.09
CA ARG A 260 -18.16 -2.34 -0.26
C ARG A 260 -18.32 -0.82 -0.35
N TRP A 261 -17.74 -0.07 0.58
CA TRP A 261 -17.73 1.39 0.53
C TRP A 261 -17.08 1.90 -0.75
N ALA A 262 -15.93 1.36 -1.15
CA ALA A 262 -15.24 1.74 -2.39
C ALA A 262 -16.10 1.43 -3.64
N GLU A 263 -16.77 0.26 -3.66
CA GLU A 263 -17.70 -0.11 -4.74
C GLU A 263 -18.88 0.86 -4.82
N GLN A 264 -19.50 1.20 -3.69
CA GLN A 264 -20.64 2.11 -3.60
C GLN A 264 -20.30 3.57 -3.90
N THR A 265 -19.04 3.96 -3.77
CA THR A 265 -18.55 5.32 -4.08
C THR A 265 -18.14 5.49 -5.54
N GLY A 266 -18.49 4.55 -6.40
CA GLY A 266 -18.23 4.60 -7.84
C GLY A 266 -17.06 3.74 -8.30
N GLY A 267 -16.52 2.90 -7.42
CA GLY A 267 -15.43 1.96 -7.74
C GLY A 267 -14.07 2.65 -7.91
N LEU A 268 -13.11 1.91 -8.44
CA LEU A 268 -11.72 2.35 -8.47
C LEU A 268 -11.43 3.47 -9.47
N ALA A 269 -12.24 3.64 -10.51
CA ALA A 269 -12.10 4.79 -11.43
C ALA A 269 -12.44 6.11 -10.71
N ALA A 270 -13.57 6.16 -9.99
CA ALA A 270 -13.93 7.33 -9.18
C ALA A 270 -12.91 7.57 -8.05
N MET A 271 -12.40 6.51 -7.42
CA MET A 271 -11.33 6.65 -6.43
C MET A 271 -10.07 7.27 -7.02
N ALA A 272 -9.66 6.88 -8.23
CA ALA A 272 -8.50 7.44 -8.90
C ALA A 272 -8.69 8.95 -9.16
N GLU A 273 -9.84 9.37 -9.67
CA GLU A 273 -10.15 10.77 -9.90
C GLU A 273 -10.07 11.60 -8.61
N HIS A 274 -10.70 11.12 -7.54
CA HIS A 274 -10.67 11.77 -6.23
C HIS A 274 -9.25 11.84 -5.64
N ASN A 275 -8.49 10.76 -5.74
CA ASN A 275 -7.14 10.71 -5.18
C ASN A 275 -6.17 11.60 -5.94
N TRP A 276 -6.23 11.62 -7.29
CA TRP A 276 -5.44 12.54 -8.09
C TRP A 276 -5.83 14.00 -7.84
N ALA A 277 -7.12 14.31 -7.72
CA ALA A 277 -7.57 15.66 -7.39
C ALA A 277 -6.98 16.14 -6.04
N LYS A 278 -6.95 15.27 -5.01
CA LYS A 278 -6.34 15.56 -3.71
C LYS A 278 -4.82 15.72 -3.79
N ALA A 279 -4.15 14.80 -4.46
CA ALA A 279 -2.69 14.82 -4.60
C ALA A 279 -2.23 16.04 -5.41
N ASN A 280 -2.90 16.33 -6.53
CA ASN A 280 -2.57 17.46 -7.39
C ASN A 280 -2.78 18.81 -6.68
N LEU A 281 -3.81 18.97 -5.83
CA LEU A 281 -3.98 20.17 -5.04
C LEU A 281 -2.73 20.48 -4.19
N LEU A 282 -2.12 19.46 -3.61
CA LEU A 282 -0.87 19.62 -2.85
C LEU A 282 0.34 19.80 -3.77
N TYR A 283 0.45 19.06 -4.86
CA TYR A 283 1.56 19.20 -5.82
C TYR A 283 1.57 20.60 -6.46
N ASP A 284 0.41 21.13 -6.88
CA ASP A 284 0.29 22.48 -7.42
C ASP A 284 0.71 23.54 -6.39
N LEU A 285 0.36 23.33 -5.12
CA LEU A 285 0.81 24.21 -4.04
C LEU A 285 2.34 24.15 -3.91
N LEU A 286 2.93 22.97 -3.91
CA LEU A 286 4.37 22.78 -3.77
C LEU A 286 5.16 23.39 -4.94
N GLU A 287 4.63 23.34 -6.16
CA GLU A 287 5.25 23.96 -7.34
C GLU A 287 5.25 25.48 -7.29
N ASN A 288 4.24 26.08 -6.65
CA ASN A 288 4.10 27.53 -6.53
C ASN A 288 4.64 28.10 -5.21
N SER A 289 4.99 27.25 -4.25
CA SER A 289 5.50 27.67 -2.93
C SER A 289 6.96 28.14 -3.02
N LYS A 290 7.28 29.18 -2.25
CA LYS A 290 8.66 29.66 -2.05
C LYS A 290 9.32 29.00 -0.84
N LEU A 291 8.52 28.36 0.02
CA LEU A 291 8.98 27.75 1.26
C LEU A 291 9.00 26.22 1.17
N PHE A 292 7.91 25.63 0.65
CA PHE A 292 7.77 24.17 0.61
C PHE A 292 8.23 23.60 -0.73
N HIS A 293 8.94 22.48 -0.69
CA HIS A 293 9.45 21.79 -1.87
C HIS A 293 9.05 20.31 -1.80
N GLY A 294 8.46 19.79 -2.88
CA GLY A 294 8.22 18.35 -3.06
C GLY A 294 9.55 17.58 -3.13
N THR A 295 9.56 16.35 -2.65
CA THR A 295 10.78 15.52 -2.65
C THR A 295 10.83 14.51 -3.79
N ALA A 296 9.68 14.16 -4.38
CA ALA A 296 9.60 13.24 -5.52
C ALA A 296 9.66 14.01 -6.86
N GLN A 297 10.38 13.47 -7.83
CA GLN A 297 10.38 13.99 -9.20
C GLN A 297 8.98 13.88 -9.81
N THR A 298 8.65 14.81 -10.71
CA THR A 298 7.28 15.00 -11.22
C THR A 298 6.69 13.77 -11.88
N ASP A 299 7.48 13.04 -12.68
CA ASP A 299 7.09 11.82 -13.38
C ASP A 299 6.93 10.59 -12.47
N SER A 300 7.40 10.71 -11.24
CA SER A 300 7.41 9.61 -10.27
C SER A 300 6.50 9.89 -9.05
N ARG A 301 5.71 10.96 -9.04
CA ARG A 301 4.87 11.38 -7.91
C ARG A 301 3.79 10.37 -7.55
N SER A 302 3.62 10.14 -6.26
CA SER A 302 2.61 9.22 -5.73
C SER A 302 1.21 9.83 -5.70
N ILE A 303 0.21 9.04 -6.09
CA ILE A 303 -1.23 9.36 -5.90
C ILE A 303 -1.65 9.38 -4.42
N ALA A 304 -0.88 8.71 -3.54
CA ALA A 304 -1.30 8.40 -2.17
C ALA A 304 -0.46 9.07 -1.09
N ASN A 305 0.81 9.41 -1.38
CA ASN A 305 1.74 9.91 -0.37
C ASN A 305 2.51 11.11 -0.93
N VAL A 306 2.10 12.31 -0.54
CA VAL A 306 2.76 13.55 -0.93
C VAL A 306 3.82 13.90 0.12
N THR A 307 5.08 13.89 -0.28
CA THR A 307 6.24 14.18 0.59
C THR A 307 6.83 15.55 0.26
N PHE A 308 7.12 16.33 1.30
CA PHE A 308 7.61 17.69 1.15
C PHE A 308 8.45 18.14 2.35
N ARG A 309 9.20 19.23 2.18
CA ARG A 309 10.03 19.85 3.20
C ARG A 309 10.17 21.35 2.96
N THR A 310 10.64 22.09 3.96
CA THR A 310 11.03 23.50 3.80
C THR A 310 12.51 23.67 3.46
N GLY A 311 13.32 22.62 3.66
CA GLY A 311 14.78 22.68 3.58
C GLY A 311 15.45 23.13 4.89
N ASP A 312 14.67 23.49 5.91
CA ASP A 312 15.10 23.86 7.25
C ASP A 312 14.40 22.95 8.27
N ALA A 313 15.19 22.20 9.05
CA ALA A 313 14.66 21.23 9.99
C ALA A 313 13.89 21.86 11.17
N GLU A 314 14.21 23.10 11.55
CA GLU A 314 13.49 23.83 12.62
C GLU A 314 12.14 24.30 12.10
N LEU A 315 12.06 24.78 10.86
CA LEU A 315 10.80 25.12 10.21
C LEU A 315 9.91 23.88 9.95
N ASP A 316 10.51 22.76 9.53
CA ASP A 316 9.79 21.50 9.41
C ASP A 316 9.16 21.07 10.75
N ALA A 317 9.93 21.17 11.83
CA ALA A 317 9.45 20.86 13.19
C ALA A 317 8.35 21.84 13.66
N ALA A 318 8.52 23.14 13.40
CA ALA A 318 7.53 24.16 13.73
C ALA A 318 6.22 23.95 12.95
N PHE A 319 6.30 23.63 11.65
CA PHE A 319 5.14 23.28 10.84
C PHE A 319 4.36 22.10 11.42
N VAL A 320 5.06 21.01 11.76
CA VAL A 320 4.44 19.80 12.34
C VAL A 320 3.79 20.11 13.70
N ALA A 321 4.41 20.93 14.53
CA ALA A 321 3.87 21.32 15.83
C ALA A 321 2.61 22.19 15.67
N GLY A 322 2.64 23.21 14.81
CA GLY A 322 1.49 24.09 14.55
C GLY A 322 0.34 23.37 13.84
N ALA A 323 0.61 22.36 13.01
CA ALA A 323 -0.43 21.57 12.35
C ALA A 323 -1.39 20.92 13.38
N ALA A 324 -0.89 20.48 14.53
CA ALA A 324 -1.72 19.88 15.58
C ALA A 324 -2.73 20.87 16.17
N GLU A 325 -2.42 22.17 16.24
CA GLU A 325 -3.31 23.23 16.71
C GLU A 325 -4.50 23.43 15.74
N HIS A 326 -4.29 23.12 14.45
CA HIS A 326 -5.31 23.12 13.40
C HIS A 326 -6.01 21.76 13.23
N GLN A 327 -5.89 20.87 14.22
CA GLN A 327 -6.45 19.49 14.18
C GLN A 327 -5.91 18.64 13.01
N ILE A 328 -4.80 19.03 12.41
CA ILE A 328 -4.07 18.29 11.38
C ILE A 328 -3.09 17.33 12.07
N GLN A 329 -3.25 16.03 11.86
CA GLN A 329 -2.49 15.00 12.55
C GLN A 329 -1.66 14.15 11.58
N ASN A 330 -0.52 13.67 12.08
CA ASN A 330 0.34 12.67 11.41
C ASN A 330 0.97 13.14 10.09
N VAL A 331 1.23 14.45 9.94
CA VAL A 331 1.93 15.01 8.76
C VAL A 331 3.46 14.98 8.86
N LYS A 332 4.03 14.58 10.01
CA LYS A 332 5.48 14.42 10.15
C LYS A 332 6.00 13.36 9.17
N GLY A 333 7.07 13.68 8.44
CA GLY A 333 7.76 12.77 7.56
C GLY A 333 8.40 11.59 8.29
N HIS A 334 8.77 10.56 7.53
CA HIS A 334 9.41 9.39 8.10
C HIS A 334 10.83 9.73 8.60
N ARG A 335 11.25 9.10 9.72
CA ARG A 335 12.57 9.35 10.35
C ARG A 335 13.79 9.20 9.43
N LEU A 336 13.66 8.44 8.35
CA LEU A 336 14.75 8.23 7.37
C LEU A 336 14.94 9.42 6.42
N VAL A 337 13.90 10.24 6.20
CA VAL A 337 13.91 11.32 5.20
C VAL A 337 13.64 12.68 5.80
N GLY A 338 13.07 12.75 7.02
CA GLY A 338 12.66 14.03 7.64
C GLY A 338 11.48 14.68 6.92
N GLY A 339 11.35 16.00 7.06
CA GLY A 339 10.32 16.78 6.42
C GLY A 339 8.90 16.40 6.84
N MET A 340 7.97 16.54 5.92
CA MET A 340 6.55 16.25 6.07
C MET A 340 6.08 15.23 5.05
N ARG A 341 4.96 14.56 5.37
CA ARG A 341 4.25 13.67 4.45
C ARG A 341 2.77 13.72 4.71
N ALA A 342 1.99 14.04 3.70
CA ALA A 342 0.55 13.89 3.70
C ALA A 342 0.18 12.58 2.99
N SER A 343 -0.41 11.63 3.73
CA SER A 343 -0.94 10.40 3.14
C SER A 343 -2.43 10.61 2.85
N VAL A 344 -2.75 10.80 1.56
CA VAL A 344 -4.10 11.21 1.08
C VAL A 344 -4.90 10.01 0.56
N TYR A 345 -4.89 8.91 1.33
CA TYR A 345 -5.62 7.68 0.99
C TYR A 345 -7.12 7.92 0.74
N ASN A 346 -7.84 6.90 0.29
CA ASN A 346 -9.24 6.99 -0.14
C ASN A 346 -10.17 7.67 0.89
N ALA A 347 -9.97 7.38 2.17
CA ALA A 347 -10.83 7.91 3.25
C ALA A 347 -10.51 9.36 3.67
N VAL A 348 -9.37 9.92 3.24
CA VAL A 348 -9.05 11.33 3.42
C VAL A 348 -9.89 12.13 2.42
N THR A 349 -10.67 13.08 2.90
CA THR A 349 -11.57 13.86 2.05
C THR A 349 -10.85 15.03 1.36
N MET A 350 -11.45 15.60 0.33
CA MET A 350 -10.96 16.84 -0.29
C MET A 350 -10.93 17.99 0.73
N GLU A 351 -11.90 18.05 1.64
CA GLU A 351 -11.95 19.06 2.71
C GLU A 351 -10.73 18.94 3.64
N ASP A 352 -10.34 17.71 4.04
CA ASP A 352 -9.12 17.48 4.83
C ASP A 352 -7.89 18.07 4.13
N VAL A 353 -7.75 17.81 2.83
CA VAL A 353 -6.61 18.28 2.04
C VAL A 353 -6.64 19.81 1.85
N GLN A 354 -7.82 20.41 1.70
CA GLN A 354 -7.99 21.87 1.62
C GLN A 354 -7.59 22.56 2.94
N VAL A 355 -7.92 21.95 4.08
CA VAL A 355 -7.49 22.46 5.40
C VAL A 355 -5.97 22.42 5.51
N LEU A 356 -5.32 21.31 5.12
CA LEU A 356 -3.85 21.24 5.09
C LEU A 356 -3.25 22.29 4.15
N ALA A 357 -3.80 22.43 2.93
CA ALA A 357 -3.31 23.40 1.94
C ALA A 357 -3.45 24.85 2.42
N SER A 358 -4.55 25.18 3.12
CA SER A 358 -4.74 26.50 3.75
C SER A 358 -3.69 26.74 4.81
N TYR A 359 -3.50 25.77 5.71
CA TYR A 359 -2.48 25.89 6.75
C TYR A 359 -1.06 26.04 6.16
N MET A 360 -0.72 25.32 5.09
CA MET A 360 0.57 25.49 4.40
C MET A 360 0.75 26.92 3.88
N LYS A 361 -0.27 27.51 3.26
CA LYS A 361 -0.23 28.91 2.76
C LYS A 361 -0.07 29.93 3.89
N ASP A 362 -0.80 29.74 4.99
CA ASP A 362 -0.74 30.65 6.14
C ASP A 362 0.64 30.56 6.82
N PHE A 363 1.18 29.34 6.95
CA PHE A 363 2.52 29.12 7.48
C PHE A 363 3.61 29.75 6.60
N GLU A 364 3.52 29.59 5.28
CA GLU A 364 4.44 30.22 4.34
C GLU A 364 4.37 31.76 4.44
N ALA A 365 3.18 32.34 4.49
CA ALA A 365 3.00 33.79 4.60
C ALA A 365 3.66 34.35 5.87
N GLN A 366 3.54 33.65 6.99
CA GLN A 366 4.15 34.03 8.27
C GLN A 366 5.68 33.98 8.25
N HIS A 367 6.26 32.99 7.57
CA HIS A 367 7.71 32.75 7.57
C HIS A 367 8.44 33.39 6.38
N SER A 368 7.73 33.79 5.32
CA SER A 368 8.31 34.55 4.20
C SER A 368 8.52 36.03 4.53
N LEU A 369 7.86 36.55 5.56
CA LEU A 369 7.95 37.96 6.00
C LEU A 369 9.08 38.21 7.01
N SER A 370 9.72 37.18 7.55
CA SER A 370 10.85 37.36 8.45
C SER A 370 12.15 37.47 7.66
N PRO A 371 12.83 38.62 7.61
CA PRO A 371 14.17 38.72 7.07
C PRO A 371 15.07 37.78 7.90
N ARG A 372 15.80 36.91 7.23
CA ARG A 372 16.87 36.12 7.90
C ARG A 372 17.76 37.11 8.63
N SER A 373 17.71 37.10 9.98
CA SER A 373 18.72 37.77 10.79
C SER A 373 20.07 37.10 10.50
N ASN A 374 20.93 37.82 9.81
CA ASN A 374 22.31 37.46 9.52
C ASN A 374 23.12 37.18 10.80
#